data_495bfacad4e6b91f256c346fe1d12175
#
_entry.id   495bfacad4e6b91f256c346fe1d12175
#
_cell.length_a   1.000
_cell.length_b   1.000
_cell.length_c   1.000
_cell.angle_alpha   90.00
_cell.angle_beta   90.00
_cell.angle_gamma   90.00
#
_symmetry.space_group_name_H-M   'P 1'
#
loop_
_entity.id
_entity.type
_entity.pdbx_description
1 polymer ?
#
loop_
_entity_poly.entity_id
_entity_poly.type
_entity_poly.pdbx_seq_one_letter_code
_entity_poly.pdbx_strand_id
1 'polypeptide(L)'
;MIGIKVLRPEIFSMSKSLFWSDQLAEETVEEFPEKDVYVCASGISPSGIVHAGNFREIITSDFVVKSLKEKGEDVKFIYSWDDYDRFRKVPSNVPDDFEQYLGLPLTHVPDPEGCHDSYADHFESQLEEELEDMHMDIEFIRQTKNFENATYADLIKKGLEKKDKVKEILDKYRKEPLESPYYPVRVYCTECDKDFTEVKDWDGDYTITYYCKECEEENTLNFKEEGNVKQPWRIDWPMRWKYEDVH
;
A
#
# COMPACT_ATOMS: atom_id res chain seq x y z
N MET A 1 11.11 -30.80 -41.73
CA MET A 1 9.97 -30.17 -41.04
C MET A 1 10.17 -28.67 -41.14
N ILE A 2 9.33 -27.98 -41.92
CA ILE A 2 9.42 -26.55 -42.19
C ILE A 2 8.58 -25.88 -41.14
N GLY A 3 9.23 -25.09 -40.25
CA GLY A 3 8.54 -24.35 -39.22
C GLY A 3 7.73 -23.21 -39.83
N ILE A 4 6.43 -23.24 -39.63
CA ILE A 4 5.54 -22.16 -40.04
C ILE A 4 5.73 -21.04 -39.00
N LYS A 5 6.42 -19.96 -39.44
CA LYS A 5 6.48 -18.72 -38.71
C LYS A 5 5.11 -18.05 -38.84
N VAL A 6 4.30 -18.05 -37.79
CA VAL A 6 3.06 -17.30 -37.74
C VAL A 6 3.46 -15.82 -37.72
N LEU A 7 3.29 -15.16 -38.88
CA LEU A 7 3.40 -13.70 -38.97
C LEU A 7 2.22 -13.13 -38.23
N ARG A 8 2.50 -12.38 -37.15
CA ARG A 8 1.49 -11.50 -36.54
C ARG A 8 1.01 -10.55 -37.64
N PRO A 9 -0.30 -10.32 -37.81
CA PRO A 9 -0.77 -9.36 -38.77
C PRO A 9 -0.20 -7.99 -38.43
N GLU A 10 0.31 -7.28 -39.44
CA GLU A 10 0.74 -5.90 -39.34
C GLU A 10 -0.38 -5.11 -38.72
N ILE A 11 -0.13 -4.55 -37.52
CA ILE A 11 -1.07 -3.68 -36.83
C ILE A 11 -1.20 -2.42 -37.69
N PHE A 12 -2.35 -2.27 -38.33
CA PHE A 12 -2.75 -1.00 -38.94
C PHE A 12 -2.47 0.10 -37.90
N SER A 13 -1.80 1.17 -38.32
CA SER A 13 -1.66 2.40 -37.56
C SER A 13 -3.07 2.92 -37.22
N MET A 14 -3.62 2.42 -36.12
CA MET A 14 -4.86 2.95 -35.57
C MET A 14 -4.55 4.35 -35.07
N SER A 15 -5.40 5.32 -35.43
CA SER A 15 -5.35 6.65 -34.81
C SER A 15 -5.36 6.47 -33.30
N LYS A 16 -4.41 7.14 -32.58
CA LYS A 16 -4.38 7.09 -31.11
C LYS A 16 -5.81 7.30 -30.58
N SER A 17 -6.25 6.43 -29.69
CA SER A 17 -7.53 6.60 -29.02
C SER A 17 -7.60 7.98 -28.39
N LEU A 18 -8.76 8.63 -28.42
CA LEU A 18 -8.99 9.90 -27.74
C LEU A 18 -9.25 9.71 -26.25
N PHE A 19 -9.58 8.47 -25.84
CA PHE A 19 -9.88 8.17 -24.45
C PHE A 19 -8.58 7.88 -23.68
N TRP A 20 -8.42 8.52 -22.54
CA TRP A 20 -7.18 8.53 -21.78
C TRP A 20 -6.74 7.13 -21.30
N SER A 21 -7.69 6.25 -20.89
CA SER A 21 -7.35 4.91 -20.42
C SER A 21 -6.84 4.01 -21.53
N ASP A 22 -7.33 4.19 -22.78
CA ASP A 22 -6.83 3.46 -23.93
C ASP A 22 -5.41 3.90 -24.29
N GLN A 23 -5.13 5.21 -24.18
CA GLN A 23 -3.78 5.74 -24.39
C GLN A 23 -2.81 5.19 -23.36
N LEU A 24 -3.21 5.17 -22.07
CA LEU A 24 -2.39 4.63 -20.99
C LEU A 24 -2.17 3.13 -21.15
N ALA A 25 -3.21 2.38 -21.55
CA ALA A 25 -3.08 0.96 -21.84
C ALA A 25 -2.10 0.68 -23.01
N GLU A 26 -2.15 1.51 -24.08
CA GLU A 26 -1.18 1.43 -25.18
C GLU A 26 0.25 1.70 -24.69
N GLU A 27 0.44 2.78 -23.94
CA GLU A 27 1.75 3.14 -23.38
C GLU A 27 2.30 2.05 -22.45
N THR A 28 1.44 1.43 -21.62
CA THR A 28 1.83 0.32 -20.73
C THR A 28 2.29 -0.89 -21.52
N VAL A 29 1.55 -1.30 -22.56
CA VAL A 29 1.94 -2.44 -23.41
C VAL A 29 3.23 -2.16 -24.19
N GLU A 30 3.42 -0.92 -24.64
CA GLU A 30 4.65 -0.50 -25.33
C GLU A 30 5.86 -0.48 -24.38
N GLU A 31 5.67 -0.08 -23.12
CA GLU A 31 6.75 0.01 -22.12
C GLU A 31 7.15 -1.38 -21.58
N PHE A 32 6.19 -2.31 -21.47
CA PHE A 32 6.39 -3.65 -20.89
C PHE A 32 6.02 -4.78 -21.86
N PRO A 33 6.60 -4.84 -23.09
CA PRO A 33 6.15 -5.76 -24.15
C PRO A 33 6.41 -7.24 -23.87
N GLU A 34 7.21 -7.58 -22.86
CA GLU A 34 7.59 -8.96 -22.50
C GLU A 34 6.73 -9.52 -21.35
N LYS A 35 5.71 -8.79 -20.93
CA LYS A 35 4.84 -9.25 -19.84
C LYS A 35 3.74 -10.16 -20.36
N ASP A 36 3.55 -11.28 -19.66
CA ASP A 36 2.43 -12.19 -19.90
C ASP A 36 1.15 -11.71 -19.22
N VAL A 37 1.27 -11.02 -18.07
CA VAL A 37 0.16 -10.48 -17.28
C VAL A 37 0.51 -9.06 -16.84
N TYR A 38 -0.38 -8.13 -17.08
CA TYR A 38 -0.26 -6.75 -16.59
C TYR A 38 -0.95 -6.61 -15.23
N VAL A 39 -0.23 -6.06 -14.25
CA VAL A 39 -0.76 -5.83 -12.90
C VAL A 39 -1.08 -4.36 -12.72
N CYS A 40 -2.36 -4.03 -12.63
CA CYS A 40 -2.84 -2.72 -12.23
C CYS A 40 -3.09 -2.70 -10.72
N ALA A 41 -2.72 -1.61 -10.05
CA ALA A 41 -2.85 -1.51 -8.60
C ALA A 41 -3.57 -0.23 -8.17
N SER A 42 -4.36 -0.34 -7.13
CA SER A 42 -4.91 0.76 -6.34
C SER A 42 -4.93 0.37 -4.87
N GLY A 43 -5.30 1.28 -3.98
CA GLY A 43 -5.43 0.94 -2.56
C GLY A 43 -5.68 2.16 -1.68
N ILE A 44 -6.10 1.88 -0.46
CA ILE A 44 -6.45 2.91 0.53
C ILE A 44 -6.30 2.34 1.95
N SER A 45 -6.11 3.23 2.94
CA SER A 45 -6.29 2.87 4.35
C SER A 45 -7.79 2.82 4.67
N PRO A 46 -8.31 1.75 5.32
CA PRO A 46 -9.71 1.64 5.74
C PRO A 46 -10.00 2.50 6.97
N SER A 47 -9.76 3.82 6.85
CA SER A 47 -9.84 4.77 7.97
C SER A 47 -11.24 5.29 8.26
N GLY A 48 -12.27 4.75 7.64
CA GLY A 48 -13.69 5.08 7.76
C GLY A 48 -14.46 4.74 6.49
N ILE A 49 -15.72 5.14 6.43
CA ILE A 49 -16.60 4.89 5.28
C ILE A 49 -15.94 5.41 3.99
N VAL A 50 -15.85 4.53 3.00
CA VAL A 50 -15.34 4.89 1.67
C VAL A 50 -16.40 5.73 0.95
N HIS A 51 -16.02 6.91 0.51
CA HIS A 51 -16.91 7.84 -0.19
C HIS A 51 -16.52 7.99 -1.67
N ALA A 52 -17.36 8.65 -2.46
CA ALA A 52 -17.16 8.84 -3.90
C ALA A 52 -15.77 9.40 -4.28
N GLY A 53 -15.15 10.20 -3.39
CA GLY A 53 -13.79 10.73 -3.62
C GLY A 53 -12.71 9.64 -3.60
N ASN A 54 -12.87 8.64 -2.74
CA ASN A 54 -11.97 7.47 -2.67
C ASN A 54 -12.29 6.48 -3.81
N PHE A 55 -13.58 6.24 -4.07
CA PHE A 55 -14.04 5.38 -5.16
C PHE A 55 -13.50 5.81 -6.54
N ARG A 56 -13.28 7.12 -6.74
CA ARG A 56 -12.66 7.62 -7.97
C ARG A 56 -11.33 6.98 -8.30
N GLU A 57 -10.53 6.63 -7.29
CA GLU A 57 -9.24 5.97 -7.49
C GLU A 57 -9.43 4.55 -8.05
N ILE A 58 -10.37 3.80 -7.50
CA ILE A 58 -10.70 2.45 -7.94
C ILE A 58 -11.18 2.47 -9.40
N ILE A 59 -12.17 3.30 -9.70
CA ILE A 59 -12.76 3.38 -11.04
C ILE A 59 -11.75 3.88 -12.09
N THR A 60 -10.78 4.72 -11.68
CA THR A 60 -9.70 5.17 -12.56
C THR A 60 -8.81 4.00 -12.98
N SER A 61 -8.43 3.15 -12.04
CA SER A 61 -7.64 1.94 -12.32
C SER A 61 -8.46 0.92 -13.12
N ASP A 62 -9.74 0.71 -12.79
CA ASP A 62 -10.64 -0.20 -13.51
C ASP A 62 -10.81 0.18 -14.99
N PHE A 63 -10.85 1.46 -15.33
CA PHE A 63 -10.86 1.90 -16.75
C PHE A 63 -9.61 1.43 -17.50
N VAL A 64 -8.44 1.50 -16.89
CA VAL A 64 -7.19 1.00 -17.51
C VAL A 64 -7.22 -0.51 -17.64
N VAL A 65 -7.68 -1.22 -16.61
CA VAL A 65 -7.87 -2.68 -16.63
C VAL A 65 -8.79 -3.09 -17.79
N LYS A 66 -9.91 -2.40 -17.96
CA LYS A 66 -10.86 -2.66 -19.08
C LYS A 66 -10.23 -2.38 -20.43
N SER A 67 -9.50 -1.27 -20.57
CA SER A 67 -8.81 -0.93 -21.82
C SER A 67 -7.73 -1.96 -22.20
N LEU A 68 -6.98 -2.47 -21.22
CA LEU A 68 -6.01 -3.55 -21.44
C LEU A 68 -6.71 -4.86 -21.85
N LYS A 69 -7.78 -5.25 -21.14
CA LYS A 69 -8.59 -6.44 -21.48
C LYS A 69 -9.21 -6.34 -22.88
N GLU A 70 -9.69 -5.17 -23.31
CA GLU A 70 -10.20 -4.94 -24.67
C GLU A 70 -9.12 -5.07 -25.75
N LYS A 71 -7.86 -4.83 -25.41
CA LYS A 71 -6.72 -5.07 -26.31
C LYS A 71 -6.31 -6.54 -26.38
N GLY A 72 -6.92 -7.39 -25.56
CA GLY A 72 -6.65 -8.84 -25.49
C GLY A 72 -5.50 -9.21 -24.57
N GLU A 73 -5.10 -8.30 -23.70
CA GLU A 73 -4.06 -8.56 -22.70
C GLU A 73 -4.63 -9.26 -21.46
N ASP A 74 -3.82 -10.12 -20.85
CA ASP A 74 -4.13 -10.69 -19.54
C ASP A 74 -3.82 -9.66 -18.46
N VAL A 75 -4.80 -9.38 -17.59
CA VAL A 75 -4.72 -8.31 -16.59
C VAL A 75 -5.18 -8.80 -15.24
N LYS A 76 -4.39 -8.48 -14.23
CA LYS A 76 -4.71 -8.62 -12.82
C LYS A 76 -4.93 -7.24 -12.22
N PHE A 77 -6.06 -7.02 -11.53
CA PHE A 77 -6.29 -5.82 -10.76
C PHE A 77 -6.18 -6.13 -9.27
N ILE A 78 -5.17 -5.57 -8.62
CA ILE A 78 -4.97 -5.70 -7.18
C ILE A 78 -5.42 -4.44 -6.47
N TYR A 79 -6.09 -4.61 -5.32
CA TYR A 79 -6.46 -3.52 -4.43
C TYR A 79 -5.87 -3.75 -3.05
N SER A 80 -4.99 -2.84 -2.65
CA SER A 80 -4.25 -2.97 -1.39
C SER A 80 -4.97 -2.23 -0.27
N TRP A 81 -5.38 -2.96 0.75
CA TRP A 81 -5.81 -2.39 2.00
C TRP A 81 -4.60 -2.02 2.86
N ASP A 82 -4.36 -0.72 3.06
CA ASP A 82 -3.34 -0.23 3.99
C ASP A 82 -3.88 -0.29 5.43
N ASP A 83 -4.34 -1.47 5.81
CA ASP A 83 -5.02 -1.81 7.06
C ASP A 83 -4.07 -1.83 8.27
N TYR A 84 -2.75 -1.93 8.02
CA TYR A 84 -1.71 -1.73 9.03
C TYR A 84 -1.35 -0.26 9.24
N ASP A 85 -2.11 0.67 8.68
CA ASP A 85 -1.99 2.10 8.98
C ASP A 85 -2.55 2.39 10.37
N ARG A 86 -1.97 3.40 11.03
CA ARG A 86 -2.41 3.79 12.37
C ARG A 86 -3.79 4.43 12.39
N PHE A 87 -4.55 4.17 13.43
CA PHE A 87 -5.74 4.93 13.77
C PHE A 87 -5.35 6.33 14.23
N ARG A 88 -5.53 7.35 13.39
CA ARG A 88 -4.97 8.72 13.57
C ARG A 88 -5.89 9.65 14.32
N LYS A 89 -7.18 9.46 14.17
CA LYS A 89 -8.24 10.30 14.75
C LYS A 89 -9.51 9.49 14.82
N VAL A 90 -10.36 9.84 15.78
CA VAL A 90 -11.72 9.31 15.88
C VAL A 90 -12.60 10.05 14.86
N PRO A 91 -13.21 9.35 13.88
CA PRO A 91 -14.19 9.96 12.97
C PRO A 91 -15.47 10.33 13.71
N SER A 92 -16.23 11.30 13.19
CA SER A 92 -17.45 11.82 13.82
C SER A 92 -18.59 10.80 13.93
N ASN A 93 -18.52 9.70 13.20
CA ASN A 93 -19.48 8.58 13.23
C ASN A 93 -19.06 7.43 14.15
N VAL A 94 -17.95 7.59 14.86
CA VAL A 94 -17.40 6.60 15.80
C VAL A 94 -17.49 7.19 17.22
N PRO A 95 -17.78 6.38 18.27
CA PRO A 95 -17.85 6.86 19.64
C PRO A 95 -16.56 7.53 20.13
N ASP A 96 -16.68 8.59 20.97
CA ASP A 96 -15.54 9.37 21.46
C ASP A 96 -14.56 8.53 22.31
N ASP A 97 -15.03 7.47 22.96
CA ASP A 97 -14.18 6.57 23.76
C ASP A 97 -13.15 5.78 22.91
N PHE A 98 -13.28 5.83 21.57
CA PHE A 98 -12.25 5.30 20.66
C PHE A 98 -10.95 6.12 20.69
N GLU A 99 -10.88 7.25 21.34
CA GLU A 99 -9.61 7.97 21.57
C GLU A 99 -8.54 7.11 22.23
N GLN A 100 -8.91 6.13 23.05
CA GLN A 100 -7.99 5.19 23.70
C GLN A 100 -7.21 4.31 22.68
N TYR A 101 -7.74 4.11 21.48
CA TYR A 101 -7.13 3.30 20.42
C TYR A 101 -6.25 4.10 19.46
N LEU A 102 -6.13 5.42 19.64
CA LEU A 102 -5.25 6.24 18.82
C LEU A 102 -3.82 5.68 18.85
N GLY A 103 -3.22 5.58 17.67
CA GLY A 103 -1.87 5.04 17.50
C GLY A 103 -1.79 3.55 17.18
N LEU A 104 -2.85 2.77 17.42
CA LEU A 104 -2.91 1.36 17.03
C LEU A 104 -3.00 1.19 15.51
N PRO A 105 -2.56 0.04 14.94
CA PRO A 105 -2.95 -0.38 13.61
C PRO A 105 -4.48 -0.47 13.49
N LEU A 106 -5.05 -0.14 12.32
CA LEU A 106 -6.51 -0.18 12.12
C LEU A 106 -7.12 -1.56 12.37
N THR A 107 -6.38 -2.62 12.09
CA THR A 107 -6.78 -4.01 12.37
C THR A 107 -6.76 -4.38 13.85
N HIS A 108 -6.10 -3.59 14.70
CA HIS A 108 -6.08 -3.80 16.16
C HIS A 108 -7.06 -2.90 16.91
N VAL A 109 -7.79 -2.05 16.19
CA VAL A 109 -8.89 -1.25 16.74
C VAL A 109 -10.17 -2.09 16.67
N PRO A 110 -10.98 -2.19 17.75
CA PRO A 110 -12.24 -2.94 17.71
C PRO A 110 -13.22 -2.33 16.70
N ASP A 111 -14.10 -3.14 16.15
CA ASP A 111 -15.20 -2.67 15.31
C ASP A 111 -16.16 -1.79 16.12
N PRO A 112 -16.46 -0.56 15.68
CA PRO A 112 -17.36 0.34 16.40
C PRO A 112 -18.81 -0.15 16.48
N GLU A 113 -19.23 -1.05 15.60
CA GLU A 113 -20.56 -1.65 15.56
C GLU A 113 -20.58 -3.08 16.12
N GLY A 114 -19.42 -3.71 16.29
CA GLY A 114 -19.26 -5.06 16.85
C GLY A 114 -19.75 -6.18 15.92
N CYS A 115 -19.80 -5.95 14.61
CA CYS A 115 -20.25 -6.93 13.63
C CYS A 115 -19.10 -7.61 12.87
N HIS A 116 -17.88 -7.09 13.01
CA HIS A 116 -16.65 -7.63 12.42
C HIS A 116 -15.55 -7.77 13.48
N ASP A 117 -14.43 -8.40 13.13
CA ASP A 117 -13.34 -8.66 14.07
C ASP A 117 -12.56 -7.37 14.41
N SER A 118 -12.46 -6.42 13.47
CA SER A 118 -11.75 -5.15 13.66
C SER A 118 -12.44 -3.98 12.97
N TYR A 119 -11.97 -2.79 13.30
CA TYR A 119 -12.32 -1.53 12.62
C TYR A 119 -12.00 -1.61 11.11
N ALA A 120 -10.85 -2.16 10.76
CA ALA A 120 -10.45 -2.31 9.36
C ALA A 120 -11.41 -3.25 8.62
N ASP A 121 -11.66 -4.45 9.16
CA ASP A 121 -12.57 -5.44 8.56
C ASP A 121 -13.96 -4.88 8.31
N HIS A 122 -14.47 -4.03 9.22
CA HIS A 122 -15.78 -3.39 9.06
C HIS A 122 -15.86 -2.53 7.79
N PHE A 123 -14.90 -1.63 7.58
CA PHE A 123 -14.93 -0.73 6.43
C PHE A 123 -14.44 -1.37 5.13
N GLU A 124 -13.58 -2.37 5.21
CA GLU A 124 -13.14 -3.17 4.07
C GLU A 124 -14.31 -3.98 3.50
N SER A 125 -15.02 -4.71 4.35
CA SER A 125 -16.16 -5.55 3.95
C SER A 125 -17.25 -4.72 3.27
N GLN A 126 -17.58 -3.55 3.80
CA GLN A 126 -18.57 -2.66 3.19
C GLN A 126 -18.20 -2.29 1.74
N LEU A 127 -16.95 -1.93 1.49
CA LEU A 127 -16.53 -1.57 0.13
C LEU A 127 -16.44 -2.80 -0.78
N GLU A 128 -15.94 -3.92 -0.28
CA GLU A 128 -15.78 -5.15 -1.06
C GLU A 128 -17.13 -5.66 -1.56
N GLU A 129 -18.18 -5.64 -0.71
CA GLU A 129 -19.55 -5.98 -1.10
C GLU A 129 -20.08 -5.07 -2.20
N GLU A 130 -19.88 -3.75 -2.10
CA GLU A 130 -20.30 -2.78 -3.13
C GLU A 130 -19.57 -3.01 -4.46
N LEU A 131 -18.28 -3.34 -4.43
CA LEU A 131 -17.48 -3.59 -5.64
C LEU A 131 -17.84 -4.92 -6.31
N GLU A 132 -18.23 -5.94 -5.54
CA GLU A 132 -18.74 -7.21 -6.08
C GLU A 132 -20.05 -6.98 -6.86
N ASP A 133 -20.97 -6.17 -6.33
CA ASP A 133 -22.21 -5.78 -7.01
C ASP A 133 -21.95 -5.03 -8.32
N MET A 134 -20.83 -4.30 -8.42
CA MET A 134 -20.40 -3.61 -9.64
C MET A 134 -19.69 -4.52 -10.65
N HIS A 135 -19.53 -5.81 -10.36
CA HIS A 135 -18.85 -6.80 -11.18
C HIS A 135 -17.41 -6.41 -11.54
N MET A 136 -16.69 -5.85 -10.57
CA MET A 136 -15.27 -5.57 -10.68
C MET A 136 -14.47 -6.79 -10.24
N ASP A 137 -13.58 -7.26 -11.11
CA ASP A 137 -12.70 -8.40 -10.86
C ASP A 137 -11.42 -7.90 -10.15
N ILE A 138 -11.47 -7.82 -8.83
CA ILE A 138 -10.42 -7.25 -7.98
C ILE A 138 -9.88 -8.31 -7.02
N GLU A 139 -8.55 -8.42 -6.92
CA GLU A 139 -7.89 -9.19 -5.90
C GLU A 139 -7.49 -8.28 -4.74
N PHE A 140 -8.07 -8.49 -3.56
CA PHE A 140 -7.79 -7.71 -2.36
C PHE A 140 -6.57 -8.24 -1.61
N ILE A 141 -5.66 -7.32 -1.24
CA ILE A 141 -4.46 -7.62 -0.46
C ILE A 141 -4.56 -6.90 0.88
N ARG A 142 -4.54 -7.67 1.98
CA ARG A 142 -4.46 -7.12 3.34
C ARG A 142 -3.00 -6.99 3.75
N GLN A 143 -2.57 -5.75 3.99
CA GLN A 143 -1.17 -5.46 4.26
C GLN A 143 -0.74 -5.83 5.68
N THR A 144 -1.66 -5.82 6.65
CA THR A 144 -1.37 -6.24 8.03
C THR A 144 -0.65 -7.58 8.07
N LYS A 145 -1.15 -8.60 7.37
CA LYS A 145 -0.52 -9.93 7.33
C LYS A 145 0.91 -9.90 6.79
N ASN A 146 1.18 -9.04 5.81
CA ASN A 146 2.50 -8.91 5.23
C ASN A 146 3.48 -8.23 6.21
N PHE A 147 3.02 -7.21 6.93
CA PHE A 147 3.86 -6.52 7.92
C PHE A 147 4.12 -7.38 9.15
N GLU A 148 3.09 -8.01 9.71
CA GLU A 148 3.23 -8.92 10.87
C GLU A 148 4.12 -10.12 10.58
N ASN A 149 4.04 -10.68 9.37
CA ASN A 149 4.91 -11.77 8.93
C ASN A 149 6.29 -11.31 8.44
N ALA A 150 6.65 -10.04 8.64
CA ALA A 150 7.90 -9.44 8.20
C ALA A 150 8.22 -9.65 6.70
N THR A 151 7.20 -9.82 5.85
CA THR A 151 7.34 -10.05 4.40
C THR A 151 8.21 -8.99 3.73
N TYR A 152 8.11 -7.75 4.20
CA TYR A 152 8.85 -6.61 3.64
C TYR A 152 10.15 -6.28 4.37
N ALA A 153 10.63 -7.11 5.30
CA ALA A 153 11.80 -6.81 6.13
C ALA A 153 13.04 -6.44 5.30
N ASP A 154 13.36 -7.20 4.26
CA ASP A 154 14.52 -6.93 3.40
C ASP A 154 14.37 -5.62 2.61
N LEU A 155 13.15 -5.26 2.22
CA LEU A 155 12.85 -4.01 1.53
C LEU A 155 12.90 -2.82 2.48
N ILE A 156 12.40 -2.98 3.72
CA ILE A 156 12.50 -1.97 4.79
C ILE A 156 13.97 -1.70 5.12
N LYS A 157 14.77 -2.75 5.30
CA LYS A 157 16.22 -2.62 5.48
C LYS A 157 16.88 -1.82 4.36
N LYS A 158 16.55 -2.13 3.11
CA LYS A 158 17.05 -1.39 1.94
C LYS A 158 16.66 0.09 1.98
N GLY A 159 15.48 0.41 2.48
CA GLY A 159 15.04 1.80 2.71
C GLY A 159 15.88 2.50 3.78
N LEU A 160 16.18 1.80 4.89
CA LEU A 160 17.05 2.28 5.96
C LEU A 160 18.49 2.49 5.50
N GLU A 161 19.06 1.58 4.71
CA GLU A 161 20.40 1.73 4.10
C GLU A 161 20.50 2.99 3.22
N LYS A 162 19.38 3.42 2.64
CA LYS A 162 19.30 4.59 1.75
C LYS A 162 18.67 5.82 2.42
N LYS A 163 18.56 5.83 3.75
CA LYS A 163 17.85 6.86 4.52
C LYS A 163 18.27 8.30 4.18
N ASP A 164 19.56 8.52 3.99
CA ASP A 164 20.09 9.86 3.68
C ASP A 164 19.65 10.34 2.28
N LYS A 165 19.65 9.43 1.28
CA LYS A 165 19.14 9.73 -0.06
C LYS A 165 17.64 9.94 -0.06
N VAL A 166 16.89 9.15 0.70
CA VAL A 166 15.44 9.31 0.88
C VAL A 166 15.15 10.68 1.48
N LYS A 167 15.88 11.05 2.55
CA LYS A 167 15.78 12.37 3.17
C LYS A 167 16.04 13.49 2.18
N GLU A 168 17.14 13.42 1.42
CA GLU A 168 17.50 14.41 0.39
C GLU A 168 16.38 14.61 -0.64
N ILE A 169 15.76 13.50 -1.10
CA ILE A 169 14.67 13.57 -2.07
C ILE A 169 13.42 14.20 -1.44
N LEU A 170 13.05 13.78 -0.24
CA LEU A 170 11.85 14.29 0.43
C LEU A 170 11.98 15.77 0.77
N ASP A 171 13.16 16.22 1.19
CA ASP A 171 13.42 17.61 1.56
C ASP A 171 13.27 18.60 0.37
N LYS A 172 13.45 18.13 -0.89
CA LYS A 172 13.19 18.93 -2.09
C LYS A 172 11.73 19.39 -2.23
N TYR A 173 10.80 18.65 -1.64
CA TYR A 173 9.34 18.87 -1.76
C TYR A 173 8.71 19.35 -0.44
N ARG A 174 9.52 19.65 0.57
CA ARG A 174 9.06 20.10 1.90
C ARG A 174 9.41 21.56 2.12
N LYS A 175 8.56 22.26 2.88
CA LYS A 175 8.85 23.64 3.33
C LYS A 175 9.98 23.68 4.34
N GLU A 176 10.02 22.67 5.22
CA GLU A 176 11.03 22.49 6.26
C GLU A 176 11.69 21.14 6.09
N PRO A 177 13.03 21.06 6.18
CA PRO A 177 13.74 19.80 6.07
C PRO A 177 13.38 18.86 7.22
N LEU A 178 13.49 17.55 6.96
CA LEU A 178 13.35 16.53 7.97
C LEU A 178 14.48 16.62 9.01
N GLU A 179 14.18 16.32 10.26
CA GLU A 179 15.17 16.25 11.33
C GLU A 179 16.25 15.19 11.03
N SER A 180 17.40 15.32 11.66
CA SER A 180 18.49 14.36 11.55
C SER A 180 18.88 13.85 12.94
N PRO A 181 19.12 12.51 13.12
CA PRO A 181 19.05 11.48 12.08
C PRO A 181 17.61 11.21 11.61
N TYR A 182 17.42 10.89 10.32
CA TYR A 182 16.13 10.51 9.76
C TYR A 182 16.10 9.00 9.51
N TYR A 183 15.10 8.34 10.04
CA TYR A 183 14.82 6.93 9.77
C TYR A 183 13.48 6.82 9.03
N PRO A 184 13.45 6.31 7.78
CA PRO A 184 12.25 6.23 6.95
C PRO A 184 11.34 5.07 7.37
N VAL A 185 11.10 4.92 8.66
CA VAL A 185 10.26 3.87 9.25
C VAL A 185 9.38 4.42 10.36
N ARG A 186 8.33 3.69 10.66
CA ARG A 186 7.49 3.80 11.84
C ARG A 186 7.55 2.46 12.56
N VAL A 187 7.60 2.51 13.86
CA VAL A 187 7.63 1.33 14.72
C VAL A 187 6.35 1.32 15.54
N TYR A 188 5.64 0.20 15.52
CA TYR A 188 4.61 -0.09 16.50
C TYR A 188 5.28 -0.71 17.73
N CYS A 189 5.00 -0.17 18.91
CA CYS A 189 5.59 -0.61 20.16
C CYS A 189 5.21 -2.07 20.45
N THR A 190 6.19 -2.90 20.81
CA THR A 190 5.94 -4.32 21.15
C THR A 190 5.14 -4.51 22.43
N GLU A 191 5.06 -3.47 23.30
CA GLU A 191 4.34 -3.53 24.57
C GLU A 191 2.90 -3.01 24.49
N CYS A 192 2.67 -1.90 23.77
CA CYS A 192 1.34 -1.27 23.72
C CYS A 192 0.75 -1.19 22.32
N ASP A 193 1.48 -1.66 21.31
CA ASP A 193 1.06 -1.74 19.92
C ASP A 193 0.78 -0.39 19.23
N LYS A 194 1.11 0.73 19.88
CA LYS A 194 0.91 2.08 19.34
C LYS A 194 2.16 2.61 18.63
N ASP A 195 1.96 3.45 17.61
CA ASP A 195 3.04 4.09 16.85
C ASP A 195 3.53 5.43 17.46
N PHE A 196 3.27 5.66 18.74
CA PHE A 196 3.82 6.81 19.49
C PHE A 196 5.28 6.61 19.84
N THR A 197 6.05 6.19 18.85
CA THR A 197 7.45 5.79 18.98
C THR A 197 8.38 6.77 18.29
N GLU A 198 9.63 6.81 18.75
CA GLU A 198 10.71 7.57 18.15
C GLU A 198 11.92 6.67 17.99
N VAL A 199 12.34 6.41 16.76
CA VAL A 199 13.53 5.62 16.47
C VAL A 199 14.76 6.34 16.96
N LYS A 200 15.54 5.68 17.83
CA LYS A 200 16.78 6.19 18.42
C LYS A 200 18.01 5.72 17.66
N ASP A 201 18.01 4.45 17.27
CA ASP A 201 19.14 3.84 16.57
C ASP A 201 18.70 2.69 15.67
N TRP A 202 19.56 2.34 14.73
CA TRP A 202 19.45 1.18 13.85
C TRP A 202 20.84 0.56 13.68
N ASP A 203 20.97 -0.74 13.95
CA ASP A 203 22.23 -1.47 13.99
C ASP A 203 22.91 -1.69 12.62
N GLY A 204 22.24 -1.28 11.54
CA GLY A 204 22.69 -1.53 10.15
C GLY A 204 22.21 -2.86 9.59
N ASP A 205 21.47 -3.66 10.36
CA ASP A 205 20.86 -4.92 9.94
C ASP A 205 19.34 -4.89 10.18
N TYR A 206 18.79 -5.71 11.04
CA TYR A 206 17.34 -5.80 11.24
C TYR A 206 16.88 -5.30 12.62
N THR A 207 17.77 -4.75 13.44
CA THR A 207 17.46 -4.33 14.79
C THR A 207 17.30 -2.82 14.90
N ILE A 208 16.17 -2.39 15.45
CA ILE A 208 15.84 -0.98 15.71
C ILE A 208 15.70 -0.79 17.22
N THR A 209 16.35 0.26 17.74
CA THR A 209 16.10 0.79 19.08
C THR A 209 15.17 1.98 18.98
N TYR A 210 14.12 1.99 19.77
CA TYR A 210 13.11 3.06 19.77
C TYR A 210 12.66 3.39 21.20
N TYR A 211 12.23 4.63 21.40
CA TYR A 211 11.57 5.08 22.63
C TYR A 211 10.05 5.15 22.37
N CYS A 212 9.27 4.50 23.23
CA CYS A 212 7.82 4.60 23.22
C CYS A 212 7.36 5.69 24.19
N LYS A 213 6.60 6.66 23.68
CA LYS A 213 6.08 7.78 24.51
C LYS A 213 4.89 7.38 25.39
N GLU A 214 4.17 6.31 25.01
CA GLU A 214 3.03 5.79 25.79
C GLU A 214 3.51 4.95 26.98
N CYS A 215 4.50 4.08 26.77
CA CYS A 215 5.07 3.23 27.82
C CYS A 215 6.15 3.95 28.63
N GLU A 216 6.69 5.08 28.10
CA GLU A 216 7.83 5.82 28.67
C GLU A 216 9.11 4.98 28.78
N GLU A 217 9.30 4.01 27.86
CA GLU A 217 10.41 3.06 27.86
C GLU A 217 11.14 3.03 26.52
N GLU A 218 12.44 2.69 26.59
CA GLU A 218 13.26 2.39 25.43
C GLU A 218 13.28 0.88 25.20
N ASN A 219 12.96 0.47 23.97
CA ASN A 219 12.85 -0.92 23.56
C ASN A 219 13.67 -1.17 22.30
N THR A 220 13.97 -2.43 22.06
CA THR A 220 14.67 -2.89 20.87
C THR A 220 13.87 -4.03 20.24
N LEU A 221 13.71 -4.00 18.92
CA LEU A 221 13.03 -5.08 18.18
C LEU A 221 13.83 -5.50 16.95
N ASN A 222 13.72 -6.77 16.60
CA ASN A 222 14.18 -7.31 15.33
C ASN A 222 12.99 -7.40 14.33
N PHE A 223 12.89 -6.43 13.41
CA PHE A 223 11.74 -6.35 12.51
C PHE A 223 11.70 -7.47 11.44
N LYS A 224 12.71 -8.33 11.36
CA LYS A 224 12.65 -9.53 10.53
C LYS A 224 11.97 -10.71 11.24
N GLU A 225 11.96 -10.70 12.56
CA GLU A 225 11.37 -11.74 13.39
C GLU A 225 10.00 -11.34 13.92
N GLU A 226 9.84 -10.07 14.28
CA GLU A 226 8.66 -9.57 15.00
C GLU A 226 7.70 -8.78 14.10
N GLY A 227 8.12 -8.35 12.90
CA GLY A 227 7.35 -7.39 12.13
C GLY A 227 7.37 -5.99 12.76
N ASN A 228 6.21 -5.44 13.09
CA ASN A 228 5.97 -4.18 13.83
C ASN A 228 6.62 -2.92 13.24
N VAL A 229 7.18 -3.00 12.03
CA VAL A 229 7.82 -1.88 11.34
C VAL A 229 7.22 -1.67 9.98
N LYS A 230 6.89 -0.43 9.69
CA LYS A 230 6.31 0.01 8.42
C LYS A 230 7.04 1.24 7.91
N GLN A 231 7.10 1.40 6.61
CA GLN A 231 7.58 2.65 5.99
C GLN A 231 6.45 3.67 5.84
N PRO A 232 6.75 4.99 5.83
CA PRO A 232 5.77 6.00 5.43
C PRO A 232 5.27 5.74 4.00
N TRP A 233 3.99 6.00 3.71
CA TRP A 233 3.33 5.63 2.45
C TRP A 233 4.09 6.04 1.18
N ARG A 234 4.79 7.19 1.16
CA ARG A 234 5.59 7.66 0.01
C ARG A 234 6.79 6.79 -0.32
N ILE A 235 7.20 5.92 0.61
CA ILE A 235 8.29 4.97 0.45
C ILE A 235 7.74 3.56 0.36
N ASP A 236 6.73 3.27 1.16
CA ASP A 236 6.06 1.99 1.24
C ASP A 236 5.46 1.57 -0.12
N TRP A 237 4.68 2.46 -0.75
CA TRP A 237 4.06 2.18 -2.05
C TRP A 237 5.07 1.84 -3.16
N PRO A 238 6.08 2.67 -3.46
CA PRO A 238 7.09 2.34 -4.48
C PRO A 238 7.91 1.09 -4.14
N MET A 239 8.09 0.79 -2.85
CA MET A 239 8.75 -0.42 -2.40
C MET A 239 7.92 -1.66 -2.77
N ARG A 240 6.62 -1.64 -2.51
CA ARG A 240 5.70 -2.74 -2.79
C ARG A 240 5.46 -2.95 -4.27
N TRP A 241 5.41 -1.90 -5.09
CA TRP A 241 5.19 -2.03 -6.54
C TRP A 241 6.07 -3.07 -7.20
N LYS A 242 7.35 -3.07 -6.85
CA LYS A 242 8.26 -4.10 -7.38
C LYS A 242 7.97 -5.50 -6.84
N TYR A 243 7.51 -5.61 -5.61
CA TYR A 243 7.15 -6.88 -4.97
C TYR A 243 5.84 -7.43 -5.55
N GLU A 244 4.89 -6.57 -5.80
CA GLU A 244 3.56 -6.86 -6.35
C GLU A 244 3.55 -6.93 -7.88
N ASP A 245 4.70 -6.71 -8.52
CA ASP A 245 4.91 -6.69 -9.99
C ASP A 245 3.97 -5.70 -10.71
N VAL A 246 3.74 -4.51 -10.16
CA VAL A 246 2.85 -3.46 -10.70
C VAL A 246 3.49 -2.80 -11.92
N HIS A 247 2.67 -2.53 -12.94
CA HIS A 247 3.05 -1.96 -14.25
C HIS A 247 2.41 -0.60 -14.49
#